data_a31a27d100cd5ff449fbf4696d624038
#
_entry.id   a31a27d100cd5ff449fbf4696d624038
#
_cell.length_a   1.000
_cell.length_b   1.000
_cell.length_c   1.000
_cell.angle_alpha   90.00
_cell.angle_beta   90.00
_cell.angle_gamma   90.00
#
_symmetry.space_group_name_H-M   'P 1'
#
loop_
_entity.id
_entity.type
_entity.pdbx_description
1 polymer ?
#
loop_
_entity_poly.entity_id
_entity_poly.type
_entity_poly.pdbx_seq_one_letter_code
_entity_poly.pdbx_strand_id
1 'polypeptide(L)'
;IVTLQMPMSLNVKRWRTNKNSASINYGPLTYSLLIKENYQKVNSEENAIWDSKWQKGADVNAWPTYEIYPDSPWNYALKLDDAAPEENLIVEKREWPSDDFPFTIQNVPFLIKAKGRKVPSWKIDKYGLCGMLPEENCSKSDTLEDITLIPMGAARLRISSFPVAQD
;
A
#
# COMPACT_ATOMS: atom_id res chain seq x y z
N ILE A 1 -17.64 -33.61 -13.69
CA ILE A 1 -16.92 -32.66 -12.82
C ILE A 1 -15.95 -31.89 -13.71
N VAL A 2 -16.00 -30.58 -13.69
CA VAL A 2 -15.04 -29.70 -14.35
C VAL A 2 -14.13 -29.10 -13.27
N THR A 3 -12.82 -29.23 -13.46
CA THR A 3 -11.83 -28.64 -12.53
C THR A 3 -11.12 -27.49 -13.25
N LEU A 4 -11.15 -26.30 -12.66
CA LEU A 4 -10.42 -25.13 -13.12
C LEU A 4 -9.25 -24.87 -12.19
N GLN A 5 -8.02 -24.89 -12.72
CA GLN A 5 -6.82 -24.46 -12.01
C GLN A 5 -6.41 -23.08 -12.49
N MET A 6 -6.26 -22.13 -11.57
CA MET A 6 -5.78 -20.78 -11.82
C MET A 6 -4.52 -20.53 -10.97
N PRO A 7 -3.34 -20.93 -11.46
CA PRO A 7 -2.11 -20.73 -10.70
C PRO A 7 -1.82 -19.22 -10.54
N MET A 8 -1.41 -18.82 -9.36
CA MET A 8 -0.95 -17.46 -9.07
C MET A 8 0.57 -17.39 -9.19
N SER A 9 1.07 -16.43 -9.94
CA SER A 9 2.49 -16.15 -10.08
C SER A 9 2.80 -14.72 -9.65
N LEU A 10 4.00 -14.54 -9.10
CA LEU A 10 4.56 -13.23 -8.80
C LEU A 10 4.94 -12.54 -10.12
N ASN A 11 4.70 -11.24 -10.21
CA ASN A 11 5.06 -10.43 -11.35
C ASN A 11 5.43 -9.01 -10.92
N VAL A 12 6.53 -8.49 -11.44
CA VAL A 12 6.97 -7.09 -11.26
C VAL A 12 6.74 -6.34 -12.56
N LYS A 13 5.85 -5.37 -12.54
CA LYS A 13 5.57 -4.50 -13.69
C LYS A 13 6.31 -3.18 -13.55
N ARG A 14 7.16 -2.86 -14.54
CA ARG A 14 7.85 -1.56 -14.65
C ARG A 14 7.01 -0.59 -15.48
N TRP A 15 6.84 0.62 -14.95
CA TRP A 15 6.08 1.70 -15.55
C TRP A 15 7.03 2.78 -16.07
N ARG A 16 7.53 2.58 -17.28
CA ARG A 16 8.55 3.48 -17.87
C ARG A 16 8.08 4.92 -17.97
N THR A 17 6.82 5.16 -18.35
CA THR A 17 6.22 6.50 -18.45
C THR A 17 5.87 7.12 -17.10
N ASN A 18 5.92 6.35 -16.01
CA ASN A 18 5.70 6.81 -14.65
C ASN A 18 6.99 6.65 -13.84
N LYS A 19 8.03 7.41 -14.23
CA LYS A 19 9.33 7.50 -13.55
C LYS A 19 10.01 6.15 -13.34
N ASN A 20 9.81 5.24 -14.27
CA ASN A 20 10.32 3.87 -14.24
C ASN A 20 9.99 3.11 -12.95
N SER A 21 8.87 3.47 -12.31
CA SER A 21 8.42 2.85 -11.07
C SER A 21 8.03 1.39 -11.25
N ALA A 22 7.94 0.66 -10.13
CA ALA A 22 7.53 -0.73 -10.10
C ALA A 22 6.21 -0.91 -9.36
N SER A 23 5.35 -1.79 -9.86
CA SER A 23 4.23 -2.35 -9.11
C SER A 23 4.36 -3.87 -9.04
N ILE A 24 3.91 -4.43 -7.91
CA ILE A 24 4.02 -5.85 -7.61
C ILE A 24 2.64 -6.47 -7.69
N ASN A 25 2.55 -7.59 -8.41
CA ASN A 25 1.31 -8.36 -8.52
C ASN A 25 1.57 -9.81 -8.13
N TYR A 26 0.58 -10.46 -7.52
CA TYR A 26 0.56 -11.90 -7.33
C TYR A 26 -0.77 -12.43 -7.84
N GLY A 27 -0.73 -13.15 -8.94
CA GLY A 27 -1.91 -13.47 -9.73
C GLY A 27 -2.66 -12.19 -10.13
N PRO A 28 -3.98 -12.10 -9.91
CA PRO A 28 -4.80 -10.93 -10.24
C PRO A 28 -4.68 -9.77 -9.21
N LEU A 29 -3.98 -9.97 -8.10
CA LEU A 29 -3.92 -9.01 -7.01
C LEU A 29 -2.74 -8.05 -7.18
N THR A 30 -3.00 -6.75 -7.12
CA THR A 30 -1.97 -5.71 -6.97
C THR A 30 -1.66 -5.51 -5.49
N TYR A 31 -0.38 -5.33 -5.17
CA TYR A 31 0.10 -5.18 -3.80
C TYR A 31 0.45 -3.73 -3.46
N SER A 32 0.18 -3.36 -2.23
CA SER A 32 0.50 -2.07 -1.63
C SER A 32 1.41 -2.28 -0.43
N LEU A 33 2.20 -1.28 -0.06
CA LEU A 33 2.96 -1.29 1.17
C LEU A 33 2.01 -1.46 2.37
N LEU A 34 2.37 -2.33 3.31
CA LEU A 34 1.72 -2.40 4.60
C LEU A 34 2.12 -1.18 5.41
N ILE A 35 1.21 -0.24 5.58
CA ILE A 35 1.37 0.96 6.39
C ILE A 35 0.48 0.78 7.62
N LYS A 36 1.05 0.92 8.83
CA LYS A 36 0.24 0.96 10.04
C LYS A 36 -0.66 2.18 10.02
N GLU A 37 -1.89 2.00 10.42
CA GLU A 37 -2.96 3.01 10.31
C GLU A 37 -3.33 3.52 11.70
N ASN A 38 -3.33 4.85 11.87
CA ASN A 38 -3.83 5.54 13.04
C ASN A 38 -5.15 6.23 12.68
N TYR A 39 -6.24 5.78 13.27
CA TYR A 39 -7.59 6.30 13.03
C TYR A 39 -7.91 7.41 14.03
N GLN A 40 -8.13 8.61 13.53
CA GLN A 40 -8.56 9.75 14.33
C GLN A 40 -10.02 10.09 14.00
N LYS A 41 -10.89 9.97 15.01
CA LYS A 41 -12.31 10.36 14.85
C LYS A 41 -12.40 11.90 14.76
N VAL A 42 -13.04 12.37 13.71
CA VAL A 42 -13.27 13.79 13.47
C VAL A 42 -14.75 14.14 13.55
N ASN A 43 -15.06 15.42 13.78
CA ASN A 43 -16.44 15.88 13.80
C ASN A 43 -16.99 15.94 12.36
N SER A 44 -17.95 15.08 12.07
CA SER A 44 -18.52 14.97 10.73
C SER A 44 -19.30 16.24 10.31
N GLU A 45 -19.91 16.96 11.24
CA GLU A 45 -20.63 18.22 10.93
C GLU A 45 -19.64 19.32 10.49
N GLU A 46 -18.53 19.48 11.20
CA GLU A 46 -17.50 20.47 10.90
C GLU A 46 -16.72 20.15 9.62
N ASN A 47 -16.55 18.86 9.32
CA ASN A 47 -15.78 18.41 8.15
C ASN A 47 -16.64 18.14 6.90
N ALA A 48 -17.97 18.19 7.00
CA ALA A 48 -18.88 18.11 5.86
C ALA A 48 -18.86 19.44 5.09
N ILE A 49 -17.76 19.70 4.37
CA ILE A 49 -17.50 20.97 3.70
C ILE A 49 -17.85 20.82 2.21
N TRP A 50 -18.41 21.87 1.62
CA TRP A 50 -18.56 22.15 0.19
C TRP A 50 -19.60 21.29 -0.56
N ASP A 51 -19.37 20.04 -0.84
CA ASP A 51 -20.20 19.19 -1.70
C ASP A 51 -20.95 18.08 -0.95
N SER A 52 -20.51 17.74 0.25
CA SER A 52 -21.19 16.78 1.12
C SER A 52 -21.90 17.50 2.25
N LYS A 53 -23.21 17.55 2.20
CA LYS A 53 -24.02 18.09 3.30
C LYS A 53 -24.33 16.98 4.28
N TRP A 54 -23.91 17.16 5.53
CA TRP A 54 -24.37 16.30 6.60
C TRP A 54 -25.90 16.36 6.67
N GLN A 55 -26.56 15.21 6.61
CA GLN A 55 -28.02 15.19 6.68
C GLN A 55 -28.46 15.58 8.08
N LYS A 56 -29.30 16.63 8.19
CA LYS A 56 -29.82 17.11 9.47
C LYS A 56 -30.52 15.97 10.22
N GLY A 57 -30.10 15.73 11.46
CA GLY A 57 -30.64 14.68 12.31
C GLY A 57 -29.97 13.30 12.14
N ALA A 58 -28.95 13.17 11.30
CA ALA A 58 -28.18 11.97 11.26
C ALA A 58 -27.35 11.80 12.55
N ASP A 59 -27.28 10.56 13.07
CA ASP A 59 -26.51 10.26 14.26
C ASP A 59 -25.03 10.14 13.92
N VAL A 60 -24.23 11.13 14.33
CA VAL A 60 -22.77 11.16 14.14
C VAL A 60 -22.03 10.03 14.87
N ASN A 61 -22.63 9.40 15.86
CA ASN A 61 -22.04 8.28 16.57
C ASN A 61 -22.27 6.95 15.84
N ALA A 62 -23.44 6.81 15.19
CA ALA A 62 -23.75 5.66 14.34
C ALA A 62 -22.92 5.68 13.04
N TRP A 63 -22.59 6.87 12.54
CA TRP A 63 -21.84 7.09 11.30
C TRP A 63 -20.62 7.99 11.51
N PRO A 64 -19.64 7.55 12.29
CA PRO A 64 -18.46 8.35 12.59
C PRO A 64 -17.58 8.55 11.35
N THR A 65 -17.02 9.75 11.22
CA THR A 65 -15.98 10.05 10.24
C THR A 65 -14.61 9.89 10.88
N TYR A 66 -13.68 9.30 10.11
CA TYR A 66 -12.29 9.12 10.55
C TYR A 66 -11.33 9.69 9.51
N GLU A 67 -10.32 10.37 9.98
CA GLU A 67 -9.08 10.60 9.25
C GLU A 67 -8.09 9.49 9.59
N ILE A 68 -7.38 8.98 8.57
CA ILE A 68 -6.43 7.87 8.73
C ILE A 68 -5.03 8.39 8.44
N TYR A 69 -4.16 8.30 9.42
CA TYR A 69 -2.77 8.73 9.33
C TYR A 69 -1.81 7.54 9.33
N PRO A 70 -0.65 7.64 8.62
CA PRO A 70 0.37 6.61 8.70
C PRO A 70 1.04 6.59 10.08
N ASP A 71 1.09 5.42 10.69
CA ASP A 71 1.79 5.14 11.97
C ASP A 71 3.03 4.26 11.74
N SER A 72 3.56 4.26 10.55
CA SER A 72 4.82 3.65 10.16
C SER A 72 5.40 4.35 8.93
N PRO A 73 6.70 4.22 8.67
CA PRO A 73 7.30 4.72 7.43
C PRO A 73 6.61 4.14 6.20
N TRP A 74 6.45 4.95 5.17
CA TRP A 74 5.73 4.59 3.94
C TRP A 74 6.50 4.95 2.64
N ASN A 75 7.50 5.79 2.73
CA ASN A 75 8.22 6.39 1.62
C ASN A 75 9.44 5.53 1.19
N TYR A 76 9.18 4.34 0.69
CA TYR A 76 10.22 3.39 0.29
C TYR A 76 10.38 3.29 -1.22
N ALA A 77 11.63 3.16 -1.66
CA ALA A 77 11.99 2.59 -2.95
C ALA A 77 12.24 1.09 -2.78
N LEU A 78 11.68 0.26 -3.66
CA LEU A 78 11.90 -1.19 -3.62
C LEU A 78 13.31 -1.55 -4.07
N LYS A 79 13.98 -2.43 -3.33
CA LYS A 79 15.20 -3.10 -3.80
C LYS A 79 14.79 -4.23 -4.74
N LEU A 80 15.09 -4.04 -6.01
CA LEU A 80 14.82 -5.03 -7.05
C LEU A 80 16.09 -5.25 -7.91
N ASP A 81 16.31 -6.48 -8.31
CA ASP A 81 17.29 -6.80 -9.34
C ASP A 81 16.65 -6.59 -10.72
N ASP A 82 17.33 -5.92 -11.63
CA ASP A 82 16.78 -5.67 -12.98
C ASP A 82 16.71 -6.95 -13.83
N ALA A 83 17.58 -7.93 -13.58
CA ALA A 83 17.62 -9.19 -14.32
C ALA A 83 16.59 -10.21 -13.80
N ALA A 84 16.32 -10.20 -12.49
CA ALA A 84 15.41 -11.13 -11.83
C ALA A 84 14.67 -10.44 -10.67
N PRO A 85 13.80 -9.46 -10.96
CA PRO A 85 13.20 -8.62 -9.93
C PRO A 85 12.30 -9.38 -8.93
N GLU A 86 11.76 -10.53 -9.35
CA GLU A 86 10.94 -11.38 -8.49
C GLU A 86 11.74 -12.11 -7.40
N GLU A 87 13.02 -12.34 -7.59
CA GLU A 87 13.87 -13.07 -6.63
C GLU A 87 14.06 -12.32 -5.31
N ASN A 88 13.86 -11.00 -5.31
CA ASN A 88 13.90 -10.17 -4.11
C ASN A 88 12.57 -10.15 -3.33
N LEU A 89 11.58 -10.92 -3.77
CA LEU A 89 10.23 -10.91 -3.25
C LEU A 89 9.84 -12.31 -2.79
N ILE A 90 9.37 -12.44 -1.56
CA ILE A 90 8.99 -13.73 -0.97
C ILE A 90 7.51 -13.72 -0.64
N VAL A 91 6.73 -14.58 -1.30
CA VAL A 91 5.31 -14.76 -1.00
C VAL A 91 5.16 -15.60 0.28
N GLU A 92 4.56 -15.00 1.29
CA GLU A 92 4.19 -15.67 2.55
C GLU A 92 2.70 -15.97 2.52
N LYS A 93 2.33 -17.24 2.68
CA LYS A 93 0.94 -17.68 2.82
C LYS A 93 0.58 -17.77 4.30
N ARG A 94 -0.62 -17.33 4.62
CA ARG A 94 -1.24 -17.46 5.94
C ARG A 94 -2.52 -18.27 5.85
N GLU A 95 -3.04 -18.67 6.99
CA GLU A 95 -4.35 -19.30 7.07
C GLU A 95 -5.43 -18.33 6.58
N TRP A 96 -6.45 -18.88 5.93
CA TRP A 96 -7.63 -18.11 5.55
C TRP A 96 -8.37 -17.67 6.82
N PRO A 97 -8.83 -16.41 6.92
CA PRO A 97 -9.51 -15.92 8.11
C PRO A 97 -10.80 -16.69 8.37
N SER A 98 -11.05 -17.01 9.64
CA SER A 98 -12.21 -17.80 10.07
C SER A 98 -13.56 -17.12 9.83
N ASP A 99 -13.56 -15.79 9.74
CA ASP A 99 -14.73 -14.96 9.43
C ASP A 99 -14.97 -14.77 7.91
N ASP A 100 -14.17 -15.43 7.07
CA ASP A 100 -14.18 -15.34 5.61
C ASP A 100 -14.03 -13.90 5.09
N PHE A 101 -13.38 -13.02 5.87
CA PHE A 101 -13.17 -11.62 5.51
C PHE A 101 -11.67 -11.25 5.41
N PRO A 102 -11.03 -11.47 4.25
CA PRO A 102 -9.59 -11.28 4.05
C PRO A 102 -9.20 -9.82 3.74
N PHE A 103 -10.07 -8.83 3.94
CA PHE A 103 -9.90 -7.45 3.46
C PHE A 103 -9.42 -6.48 4.54
N THR A 104 -8.72 -6.98 5.56
CA THR A 104 -8.05 -6.15 6.57
C THR A 104 -6.56 -6.47 6.62
N ILE A 105 -5.76 -5.56 7.17
CA ILE A 105 -4.30 -5.75 7.33
C ILE A 105 -4.00 -7.03 8.13
N GLN A 106 -4.84 -7.36 9.10
CA GLN A 106 -4.68 -8.53 9.98
C GLN A 106 -5.03 -9.84 9.29
N ASN A 107 -6.04 -9.81 8.42
CA ASN A 107 -6.69 -11.01 7.87
C ASN A 107 -6.19 -11.42 6.47
N VAL A 108 -5.30 -10.66 5.85
CA VAL A 108 -4.81 -10.99 4.51
C VAL A 108 -4.12 -12.37 4.49
N PRO A 109 -4.54 -13.29 3.59
CA PRO A 109 -3.99 -14.64 3.53
C PRO A 109 -2.66 -14.73 2.77
N PHE A 110 -2.28 -13.66 2.04
CA PHE A 110 -1.04 -13.60 1.27
C PHE A 110 -0.32 -12.29 1.52
N LEU A 111 0.94 -12.38 1.93
CA LEU A 111 1.85 -11.24 2.06
C LEU A 111 3.01 -11.41 1.10
N ILE A 112 3.66 -10.30 0.77
CA ILE A 112 4.94 -10.33 0.07
C ILE A 112 5.97 -9.63 0.96
N LYS A 113 7.01 -10.36 1.33
CA LYS A 113 8.19 -9.80 1.98
C LYS A 113 9.12 -9.24 0.91
N ALA A 114 9.58 -8.04 1.16
CA ALA A 114 10.47 -7.31 0.27
C ALA A 114 11.50 -6.51 1.07
N LYS A 115 12.45 -5.94 0.39
CA LYS A 115 13.39 -4.98 0.98
C LYS A 115 13.23 -3.63 0.31
N GLY A 116 13.44 -2.56 1.08
CA GLY A 116 13.33 -1.20 0.58
C GLY A 116 14.32 -0.25 1.23
N ARG A 117 14.60 0.85 0.54
CA ARG A 117 15.36 1.98 1.06
C ARG A 117 14.45 3.18 1.19
N LYS A 118 14.49 3.90 2.31
CA LYS A 118 13.71 5.13 2.46
C LYS A 118 14.11 6.19 1.44
N VAL A 119 13.14 6.95 0.99
CA VAL A 119 13.30 8.13 0.13
C VAL A 119 12.96 9.37 0.95
N PRO A 120 13.94 10.03 1.62
CA PRO A 120 13.67 11.11 2.56
C PRO A 120 13.00 12.34 1.94
N SER A 121 13.17 12.55 0.63
CA SER A 121 12.53 13.64 -0.12
C SER A 121 11.05 13.40 -0.41
N TRP A 122 10.57 12.14 -0.32
CA TRP A 122 9.18 11.80 -0.57
C TRP A 122 8.36 11.98 0.72
N LYS A 123 7.64 13.08 0.80
CA LYS A 123 6.94 13.54 2.00
C LYS A 123 5.45 13.73 1.75
N ILE A 124 4.69 13.73 2.83
CA ILE A 124 3.29 14.18 2.83
C ILE A 124 3.27 15.70 2.57
N ASP A 125 2.37 16.13 1.70
CA ASP A 125 2.17 17.54 1.39
C ASP A 125 1.32 18.25 2.47
N LYS A 126 1.06 19.55 2.27
CA LYS A 126 0.27 20.37 3.20
C LYS A 126 -1.21 19.96 3.32
N TYR A 127 -1.68 19.12 2.44
CA TYR A 127 -3.06 18.60 2.44
C TYR A 127 -3.15 17.17 3.02
N GLY A 128 -2.06 16.63 3.53
CA GLY A 128 -2.00 15.26 4.05
C GLY A 128 -1.88 14.18 2.98
N LEU A 129 -1.64 14.56 1.71
CA LEU A 129 -1.48 13.62 0.61
C LEU A 129 -0.01 13.25 0.43
N CYS A 130 0.27 12.03 -0.01
CA CYS A 130 1.62 11.69 -0.43
C CYS A 130 2.01 12.58 -1.61
N GLY A 131 3.22 13.12 -1.57
CA GLY A 131 3.77 13.89 -2.67
C GLY A 131 3.86 13.07 -3.95
N MET A 132 4.18 13.75 -5.06
CA MET A 132 4.40 13.08 -6.34
C MET A 132 5.45 11.98 -6.20
N LEU A 133 5.26 10.91 -6.96
CA LEU A 133 6.24 9.83 -7.04
C LEU A 133 7.62 10.39 -7.34
N PRO A 134 8.66 10.03 -6.56
CA PRO A 134 10.03 10.49 -6.80
C PRO A 134 10.60 10.02 -8.14
N GLU A 135 11.56 10.79 -8.66
CA GLU A 135 12.34 10.37 -9.84
C GLU A 135 13.19 9.13 -9.53
N GLU A 136 13.52 8.35 -10.55
CA GLU A 136 14.30 7.12 -10.41
C GLU A 136 15.66 7.37 -9.72
N ASN A 137 16.30 8.47 -10.04
CA ASN A 137 17.60 8.89 -9.50
C ASN A 137 17.52 9.65 -8.16
N CYS A 138 16.34 9.68 -7.51
CA CYS A 138 16.20 10.34 -6.21
C CYS A 138 17.14 9.73 -5.15
N SER A 139 17.58 10.57 -4.21
CA SER A 139 18.39 10.12 -3.07
C SER A 139 17.60 9.13 -2.20
N LYS A 140 18.25 8.03 -1.85
CA LYS A 140 17.73 6.96 -1.01
C LYS A 140 18.63 6.78 0.20
N SER A 141 18.09 6.27 1.30
CA SER A 141 18.90 5.94 2.47
C SER A 141 19.87 4.79 2.18
N ASP A 142 21.00 4.76 2.87
CA ASP A 142 21.97 3.64 2.78
C ASP A 142 21.42 2.37 3.45
N THR A 143 20.50 2.53 4.41
CA THR A 143 19.95 1.40 5.13
C THR A 143 18.90 0.67 4.30
N LEU A 144 19.10 -0.63 4.17
CA LEU A 144 18.13 -1.56 3.58
C LEU A 144 17.23 -2.11 4.69
N GLU A 145 15.93 -1.90 4.56
CA GLU A 145 14.94 -2.30 5.57
C GLU A 145 14.04 -3.40 5.03
N ASP A 146 13.60 -4.29 5.92
CA ASP A 146 12.56 -5.28 5.59
C ASP A 146 11.20 -4.58 5.58
N ILE A 147 10.47 -4.76 4.49
CA ILE A 147 9.12 -4.23 4.31
C ILE A 147 8.16 -5.34 3.94
N THR A 148 6.88 -5.11 4.16
CA THR A 148 5.83 -6.07 3.83
C THR A 148 4.83 -5.40 2.89
N LEU A 149 4.43 -6.14 1.86
CA LEU A 149 3.36 -5.73 0.95
C LEU A 149 2.14 -6.60 1.20
N ILE A 150 0.96 -5.99 1.06
CA ILE A 150 -0.34 -6.64 1.21
C ILE A 150 -1.21 -6.37 -0.02
N PRO A 151 -2.23 -7.19 -0.30
CA PRO A 151 -3.20 -6.88 -1.34
C PRO A 151 -3.79 -5.47 -1.14
N MET A 152 -3.79 -4.68 -2.20
CA MET A 152 -4.22 -3.27 -2.17
C MET A 152 -5.65 -3.10 -1.63
N GLY A 153 -6.51 -4.11 -1.83
CA GLY A 153 -7.88 -4.10 -1.29
C GLY A 153 -7.98 -4.13 0.22
N ALA A 154 -6.93 -4.58 0.93
CA ALA A 154 -6.89 -4.63 2.38
C ALA A 154 -6.27 -3.38 3.03
N ALA A 155 -5.61 -2.53 2.25
CA ALA A 155 -4.99 -1.29 2.73
C ALA A 155 -5.95 -0.10 2.60
N ARG A 156 -5.98 0.78 3.60
CA ARG A 156 -6.64 2.09 3.52
C ARG A 156 -5.65 3.15 3.01
N LEU A 157 -4.43 3.17 3.56
CA LEU A 157 -3.32 3.95 3.05
C LEU A 157 -2.57 3.12 2.00
N ARG A 158 -2.43 3.62 0.77
CA ARG A 158 -1.99 2.81 -0.37
C ARG A 158 -0.80 3.42 -1.07
N ILE A 159 0.32 2.71 -1.02
CA ILE A 159 1.48 2.93 -1.90
C ILE A 159 1.68 1.63 -2.68
N SER A 160 1.33 1.63 -3.96
CA SER A 160 1.38 0.45 -4.86
C SER A 160 2.22 0.69 -6.12
N SER A 161 2.76 1.90 -6.25
CA SER A 161 3.77 2.24 -7.26
C SER A 161 5.00 2.76 -6.53
N PHE A 162 6.13 2.11 -6.74
CA PHE A 162 7.35 2.33 -5.98
C PHE A 162 8.48 2.84 -6.86
N PRO A 163 9.27 3.84 -6.43
CA PRO A 163 10.60 4.03 -6.96
C PRO A 163 11.42 2.75 -6.80
N VAL A 164 12.43 2.55 -7.63
CA VAL A 164 13.31 1.39 -7.51
C VAL A 164 14.68 1.82 -7.01
N ALA A 165 15.21 1.08 -6.05
CA ALA A 165 16.56 1.18 -5.58
C ALA A 165 17.40 0.12 -6.31
N GLN A 166 18.32 0.55 -7.14
CA GLN A 166 19.40 -0.27 -7.70
C GLN A 166 20.56 -0.30 -6.72
N ASP A 167 21.44 -1.27 -6.83
CA ASP A 167 22.72 -1.34 -6.09
C ASP A 167 23.68 -0.28 -6.55
#